data_f831d844548fa8014cc244121ae3d897
#
_entry.id   f831d844548fa8014cc244121ae3d897
#
_cell.length_a   1.000
_cell.length_b   1.000
_cell.length_c   1.000
_cell.angle_alpha   90.00
_cell.angle_beta   90.00
_cell.angle_gamma   90.00
#
_symmetry.space_group_name_H-M   'P 1'
#
loop_
_entity.id
_entity.type
_entity.pdbx_description
1 polymer ?
#
loop_
_entity_poly.entity_id
_entity_poly.type
_entity_poly.pdbx_seq_one_letter_code
_entity_poly.pdbx_strand_id
1 'polypeptide(L)'
;MDTQTTTDFVAYMERVRAHRAELRDSVAAVDEALASPIARGGAWRERVRAALAELSHDFRDHVDLTEGPGGVYDGARRSAPRLDAAVNRLVDEHVRYTEAIDGYLAVLEHGGTIADLPAFREELTTLMGQLVRHRQKGADLVWEAYDVDLGGQG
;
A
#
# COMPACT_ATOMS: atom_id res chain seq x y z
N MET A 1 7.15 32.93 0.28
CA MET A 1 7.54 31.53 0.40
C MET A 1 8.91 31.36 -0.22
N ASP A 2 9.82 30.74 0.50
CA ASP A 2 11.17 30.50 0.00
C ASP A 2 11.15 29.58 -1.21
N THR A 3 11.93 29.91 -2.26
CA THR A 3 12.02 29.11 -3.47
C THR A 3 12.51 27.68 -3.16
N GLN A 4 13.43 27.54 -2.20
CA GLN A 4 13.94 26.24 -1.77
C GLN A 4 12.83 25.37 -1.17
N THR A 5 12.01 25.94 -0.29
CA THR A 5 10.86 25.22 0.31
C THR A 5 9.88 24.73 -0.76
N THR A 6 9.61 25.56 -1.77
CA THR A 6 8.73 25.19 -2.88
C THR A 6 9.34 24.03 -3.70
N THR A 7 10.65 24.10 -3.97
CA THR A 7 11.37 23.04 -4.69
C THR A 7 11.37 21.74 -3.91
N ASP A 8 11.59 21.80 -2.60
CA ASP A 8 11.57 20.62 -1.73
C ASP A 8 10.19 19.96 -1.70
N PHE A 9 9.13 20.76 -1.66
CA PHE A 9 7.75 20.25 -1.71
C PHE A 9 7.47 19.54 -3.04
N VAL A 10 7.85 20.14 -4.16
CA VAL A 10 7.65 19.55 -5.50
C VAL A 10 8.41 18.21 -5.60
N ALA A 11 9.68 18.17 -5.16
CA ALA A 11 10.47 16.95 -5.16
C ALA A 11 9.85 15.87 -4.28
N TYR A 12 9.33 16.25 -3.10
CA TYR A 12 8.64 15.33 -2.21
C TYR A 12 7.37 14.75 -2.86
N MET A 13 6.56 15.59 -3.50
CA MET A 13 5.35 15.14 -4.19
C MET A 13 5.64 14.23 -5.37
N GLU A 14 6.76 14.43 -6.07
CA GLU A 14 7.21 13.52 -7.11
C GLU A 14 7.55 12.13 -6.54
N ARG A 15 8.22 12.09 -5.39
CA ARG A 15 8.48 10.81 -4.69
C ARG A 15 7.18 10.13 -4.26
N VAL A 16 6.21 10.89 -3.76
CA VAL A 16 4.90 10.35 -3.39
C VAL A 16 4.23 9.70 -4.60
N ARG A 17 4.25 10.36 -5.74
CA ARG A 17 3.67 9.82 -6.98
C ARG A 17 4.38 8.55 -7.44
N ALA A 18 5.73 8.53 -7.39
CA ALA A 18 6.52 7.36 -7.76
C ALA A 18 6.21 6.17 -6.86
N HIS A 19 6.14 6.38 -5.56
CA HIS A 19 5.79 5.31 -4.60
C HIS A 19 4.36 4.82 -4.77
N ARG A 20 3.42 5.71 -5.11
CA ARG A 20 2.05 5.30 -5.42
C ARG A 20 2.00 4.37 -6.63
N ALA A 21 2.77 4.67 -7.67
CA ALA A 21 2.86 3.83 -8.86
C ALA A 21 3.49 2.47 -8.54
N GLU A 22 4.56 2.44 -7.76
CA GLU A 22 5.19 1.20 -7.31
C GLU A 22 4.22 0.33 -6.51
N LEU A 23 3.51 0.92 -5.55
CA LEU A 23 2.54 0.20 -4.73
C LEU A 23 1.37 -0.34 -5.58
N ARG A 24 0.87 0.45 -6.53
CA ARG A 24 -0.15 0.01 -7.47
C ARG A 24 0.32 -1.22 -8.25
N ASP A 25 1.55 -1.17 -8.76
CA ASP A 25 2.12 -2.24 -9.56
C ASP A 25 2.34 -3.51 -8.72
N SER A 26 2.77 -3.35 -7.46
CA SER A 26 2.94 -4.48 -6.54
C SER A 26 1.61 -5.16 -6.20
N VAL A 27 0.55 -4.38 -5.98
CA VAL A 27 -0.80 -4.93 -5.75
C VAL A 27 -1.29 -5.67 -6.99
N ALA A 28 -1.12 -5.08 -8.17
CA ALA A 28 -1.50 -5.73 -9.44
C ALA A 28 -0.73 -7.02 -9.66
N ALA A 29 0.56 -7.07 -9.31
CA ALA A 29 1.38 -8.28 -9.44
C ALA A 29 0.87 -9.41 -8.53
N VAL A 30 0.43 -9.09 -7.31
CA VAL A 30 -0.18 -10.10 -6.42
C VAL A 30 -1.49 -10.62 -7.02
N ASP A 31 -2.37 -9.73 -7.49
CA ASP A 31 -3.63 -10.14 -8.13
C ASP A 31 -3.37 -11.05 -9.34
N GLU A 32 -2.39 -10.70 -10.16
CA GLU A 32 -2.02 -11.49 -11.33
C GLU A 32 -1.48 -12.88 -10.94
N ALA A 33 -0.63 -12.93 -9.91
CA ALA A 33 -0.11 -14.18 -9.38
C ALA A 33 -1.24 -15.06 -8.81
N LEU A 34 -2.17 -14.45 -8.07
CA LEU A 34 -3.33 -15.18 -7.52
C LEU A 34 -4.24 -15.76 -8.61
N ALA A 35 -4.40 -15.03 -9.71
CA ALA A 35 -5.23 -15.45 -10.83
C ALA A 35 -4.57 -16.50 -11.72
N SER A 36 -3.27 -16.72 -11.59
CA SER A 36 -2.57 -17.74 -12.38
C SER A 36 -3.03 -19.15 -12.00
N PRO A 37 -2.94 -20.13 -12.93
CA PRO A 37 -3.38 -21.50 -12.64
C PRO A 37 -2.62 -22.11 -11.46
N ILE A 38 -3.34 -22.81 -10.59
CA ILE A 38 -2.73 -23.59 -9.51
C ILE A 38 -2.17 -24.87 -10.13
N ALA A 39 -0.86 -24.83 -10.39
CA ALA A 39 -0.15 -25.99 -10.96
C ALA A 39 0.44 -26.86 -9.85
N ARG A 40 0.70 -28.13 -10.18
CA ARG A 40 1.42 -29.05 -9.30
C ARG A 40 2.85 -28.55 -9.07
N GLY A 41 3.42 -28.85 -7.92
CA GLY A 41 4.82 -28.55 -7.59
C GLY A 41 5.10 -27.20 -6.98
N GLY A 42 4.09 -26.46 -6.58
CA GLY A 42 4.26 -25.22 -5.81
C GLY A 42 4.62 -23.97 -6.62
N ALA A 43 4.55 -24.03 -7.96
CA ALA A 43 4.85 -22.86 -8.80
C ALA A 43 3.92 -21.68 -8.52
N TRP A 44 2.62 -21.93 -8.32
CA TRP A 44 1.65 -20.91 -7.94
C TRP A 44 2.02 -20.27 -6.60
N ARG A 45 2.32 -21.10 -5.62
CA ARG A 45 2.71 -20.67 -4.27
C ARG A 45 3.94 -19.76 -4.32
N GLU A 46 4.95 -20.14 -5.08
CA GLU A 46 6.18 -19.34 -5.21
C GLU A 46 5.93 -18.01 -5.91
N ARG A 47 5.09 -17.97 -6.94
CA ARG A 47 4.70 -16.72 -7.61
C ARG A 47 3.99 -15.78 -6.65
N VAL A 48 3.04 -16.29 -5.88
CA VAL A 48 2.31 -15.49 -4.90
C VAL A 48 3.27 -15.00 -3.81
N ARG A 49 4.14 -15.88 -3.32
CA ARG A 49 5.14 -15.51 -2.32
C ARG A 49 6.04 -14.37 -2.80
N ALA A 50 6.59 -14.48 -4.00
CA ALA A 50 7.48 -13.48 -4.56
C ALA A 50 6.78 -12.13 -4.74
N ALA A 51 5.57 -12.15 -5.30
CA ALA A 51 4.77 -10.93 -5.48
C ALA A 51 4.39 -10.29 -4.13
N LEU A 52 4.03 -11.11 -3.14
CA LEU A 52 3.64 -10.62 -1.82
C LEU A 52 4.84 -10.08 -1.04
N ALA A 53 6.03 -10.66 -1.21
CA ALA A 53 7.27 -10.15 -0.61
C ALA A 53 7.61 -8.75 -1.15
N GLU A 54 7.46 -8.55 -2.45
CA GLU A 54 7.65 -7.23 -3.07
C GLU A 54 6.62 -6.22 -2.55
N LEU A 55 5.36 -6.63 -2.45
CA LEU A 55 4.31 -5.79 -1.88
C LEU A 55 4.61 -5.43 -0.42
N SER A 56 5.10 -6.36 0.37
CA SER A 56 5.50 -6.11 1.76
C SER A 56 6.54 -5.00 1.84
N HIS A 57 7.55 -5.06 0.99
CA HIS A 57 8.59 -4.04 0.91
C HIS A 57 8.02 -2.68 0.50
N ASP A 58 7.25 -2.63 -0.57
CA ASP A 58 6.69 -1.38 -1.09
C ASP A 58 5.67 -0.77 -0.13
N PHE A 59 4.92 -1.60 0.58
CA PHE A 59 3.97 -1.10 1.58
C PHE A 59 4.68 -0.48 2.79
N ARG A 60 5.78 -1.07 3.25
CA ARG A 60 6.59 -0.48 4.32
C ARG A 60 7.18 0.87 3.90
N ASP A 61 7.66 0.97 2.67
CA ASP A 61 8.14 2.25 2.12
C ASP A 61 7.01 3.28 2.07
N HIS A 62 5.80 2.86 1.70
CA HIS A 62 4.61 3.72 1.73
C HIS A 62 4.32 4.23 3.14
N VAL A 63 4.37 3.37 4.14
CA VAL A 63 4.16 3.75 5.55
C VAL A 63 5.20 4.79 5.97
N ASP A 64 6.47 4.54 5.71
CA ASP A 64 7.55 5.44 6.09
C ASP A 64 7.44 6.80 5.40
N LEU A 65 7.11 6.80 4.12
CA LEU A 65 7.00 8.03 3.33
C LEU A 65 5.81 8.90 3.81
N THR A 66 4.68 8.29 4.13
CA THR A 66 3.47 9.02 4.50
C THR A 66 3.44 9.43 5.97
N GLU A 67 3.92 8.58 6.87
CA GLU A 67 3.89 8.79 8.32
C GLU A 67 5.13 9.48 8.88
N GLY A 68 6.24 9.48 8.12
CA GLY A 68 7.50 10.04 8.58
C GLY A 68 7.42 11.54 8.89
N PRO A 69 8.38 12.07 9.67
CA PRO A 69 8.42 13.49 10.01
C PRO A 69 8.42 14.37 8.75
N GLY A 70 7.52 15.36 8.72
CA GLY A 70 7.36 16.24 7.57
C GLY A 70 6.67 15.60 6.37
N GLY A 71 6.15 14.38 6.53
CA GLY A 71 5.45 13.67 5.47
C GLY A 71 4.04 14.18 5.21
N VAL A 72 3.34 13.46 4.32
CA VAL A 72 1.99 13.81 3.86
C VAL A 72 1.02 13.96 5.03
N TYR A 73 1.06 13.03 5.99
CA TYR A 73 0.11 13.03 7.10
C TYR A 73 0.37 14.16 8.09
N ASP A 74 1.63 14.41 8.43
CA ASP A 74 2.00 15.55 9.27
C ASP A 74 1.55 16.87 8.64
N GLY A 75 1.81 17.05 7.36
CA GLY A 75 1.41 18.23 6.62
C GLY A 75 -0.10 18.38 6.54
N ALA A 76 -0.83 17.29 6.34
CA ALA A 76 -2.29 17.30 6.31
C ALA A 76 -2.88 17.75 7.65
N ARG A 77 -2.36 17.24 8.76
CA ARG A 77 -2.79 17.64 10.10
C ARG A 77 -2.55 19.12 10.36
N ARG A 78 -1.39 19.63 9.93
CA ARG A 78 -1.04 21.04 10.13
C ARG A 78 -1.84 22.00 9.27
N SER A 79 -2.03 21.64 7.98
CA SER A 79 -2.74 22.52 7.05
C SER A 79 -4.26 22.45 7.18
N ALA A 80 -4.78 21.32 7.63
CA ALA A 80 -6.23 21.09 7.76
C ALA A 80 -6.53 20.23 8.98
N PRO A 81 -6.53 20.80 10.20
CA PRO A 81 -6.77 20.03 11.44
C PRO A 81 -8.04 19.19 11.43
N ARG A 82 -9.04 19.59 10.65
CA ARG A 82 -10.28 18.80 10.47
C ARG A 82 -10.05 17.43 9.89
N LEU A 83 -8.88 17.20 9.26
CA LEU A 83 -8.52 15.91 8.65
C LEU A 83 -7.84 14.94 9.62
N ASP A 84 -7.66 15.34 10.87
CA ASP A 84 -6.93 14.53 11.87
C ASP A 84 -7.54 13.11 12.01
N ALA A 85 -8.86 13.02 12.09
CA ALA A 85 -9.54 11.73 12.20
C ALA A 85 -9.33 10.86 10.95
N ALA A 86 -9.32 11.46 9.75
CA ALA A 86 -9.06 10.74 8.51
C ALA A 86 -7.62 10.21 8.47
N VAL A 87 -6.65 11.01 8.91
CA VAL A 87 -5.26 10.60 9.02
C VAL A 87 -5.11 9.43 9.99
N ASN A 88 -5.74 9.52 11.16
CA ASN A 88 -5.67 8.46 12.17
C ASN A 88 -6.21 7.13 11.63
N ARG A 89 -7.29 7.17 10.85
CA ARG A 89 -7.84 5.96 10.22
C ARG A 89 -6.85 5.34 9.23
N LEU A 90 -6.14 6.15 8.45
CA LEU A 90 -5.13 5.66 7.51
C LEU A 90 -3.93 5.03 8.24
N VAL A 91 -3.50 5.65 9.34
CA VAL A 91 -2.43 5.10 10.19
C VAL A 91 -2.85 3.74 10.77
N ASP A 92 -4.09 3.62 11.25
CA ASP A 92 -4.62 2.34 11.76
C ASP A 92 -4.66 1.28 10.65
N GLU A 93 -5.03 1.68 9.42
CA GLU A 93 -5.00 0.78 8.27
C GLU A 93 -3.58 0.32 7.94
N HIS A 94 -2.58 1.18 8.07
CA HIS A 94 -1.17 0.80 7.89
C HIS A 94 -0.78 -0.36 8.80
N VAL A 95 -1.10 -0.28 10.07
CA VAL A 95 -0.80 -1.33 11.04
C VAL A 95 -1.52 -2.63 10.66
N ARG A 96 -2.80 -2.54 10.38
CA ARG A 96 -3.64 -3.69 10.07
C ARG A 96 -3.20 -4.39 8.79
N TYR A 97 -2.89 -3.63 7.73
CA TYR A 97 -2.47 -4.22 6.46
C TYR A 97 -1.04 -4.74 6.49
N THR A 98 -0.15 -4.09 7.22
CA THR A 98 1.21 -4.61 7.43
C THR A 98 1.16 -5.97 8.12
N GLU A 99 0.38 -6.09 9.17
CA GLU A 99 0.21 -7.35 9.90
C GLU A 99 -0.41 -8.44 9.01
N ALA A 100 -1.42 -8.09 8.21
CA ALA A 100 -2.07 -9.03 7.31
C ALA A 100 -1.11 -9.54 6.23
N ILE A 101 -0.38 -8.64 5.57
CA ILE A 101 0.61 -8.99 4.55
C ILE A 101 1.67 -9.92 5.14
N ASP A 102 2.23 -9.54 6.29
CA ASP A 102 3.27 -10.33 6.96
C ASP A 102 2.75 -11.70 7.38
N GLY A 103 1.51 -11.78 7.83
CA GLY A 103 0.88 -13.04 8.23
C GLY A 103 0.72 -14.01 7.05
N TYR A 104 0.21 -13.54 5.92
CA TYR A 104 0.08 -14.37 4.71
C TYR A 104 1.44 -14.75 4.13
N LEU A 105 2.39 -13.83 4.16
CA LEU A 105 3.75 -14.09 3.69
C LEU A 105 4.42 -15.18 4.55
N ALA A 106 4.25 -15.14 5.86
CA ALA A 106 4.77 -16.15 6.77
C ALA A 106 4.21 -17.55 6.44
N VAL A 107 2.91 -17.65 6.15
CA VAL A 107 2.29 -18.92 5.73
C VAL A 107 2.96 -19.46 4.46
N LEU A 108 3.22 -18.59 3.49
CA LEU A 108 3.86 -18.99 2.23
C LEU A 108 5.33 -19.40 2.40
N GLU A 109 6.05 -18.74 3.32
CA GLU A 109 7.48 -18.98 3.56
C GLU A 109 7.77 -20.20 4.43
N HIS A 110 6.87 -20.55 5.35
CA HIS A 110 7.10 -21.67 6.27
C HIS A 110 6.91 -23.06 5.66
N GLY A 111 6.56 -23.17 4.39
CA GLY A 111 6.53 -24.43 3.67
C GLY A 111 5.44 -25.42 4.09
N GLY A 112 4.59 -25.07 5.05
CA GLY A 112 3.48 -25.90 5.47
C GLY A 112 2.38 -26.03 4.42
N THR A 113 1.51 -27.04 4.55
CA THR A 113 0.36 -27.20 3.66
C THR A 113 -0.69 -26.15 3.96
N ILE A 114 -1.22 -25.49 2.92
CA ILE A 114 -2.36 -24.61 3.04
C ILE A 114 -3.63 -25.49 2.95
N ALA A 115 -4.37 -25.59 4.07
CA ALA A 115 -5.48 -26.51 4.19
C ALA A 115 -6.62 -26.23 3.21
N ASP A 116 -6.92 -24.94 2.97
CA ASP A 116 -7.98 -24.50 2.05
C ASP A 116 -7.40 -23.45 1.11
N LEU A 117 -6.88 -23.92 -0.01
CA LEU A 117 -6.23 -23.06 -1.00
C LEU A 117 -7.20 -22.05 -1.64
N PRO A 118 -8.43 -22.43 -2.03
CA PRO A 118 -9.41 -21.47 -2.52
C PRO A 118 -9.74 -20.37 -1.52
N ALA A 119 -9.90 -20.70 -0.24
CA ALA A 119 -10.15 -19.71 0.81
C ALA A 119 -8.94 -18.77 0.99
N PHE A 120 -7.74 -19.30 0.99
CA PHE A 120 -6.51 -18.51 1.07
C PHE A 120 -6.41 -17.51 -0.09
N ARG A 121 -6.68 -17.97 -1.31
CA ARG A 121 -6.71 -17.13 -2.51
C ARG A 121 -7.73 -16.00 -2.37
N GLU A 122 -8.94 -16.33 -1.91
CA GLU A 122 -10.02 -15.35 -1.73
C GLU A 122 -9.68 -14.30 -0.68
N GLU A 123 -9.10 -14.71 0.44
CA GLU A 123 -8.66 -13.80 1.50
C GLU A 123 -7.61 -12.80 1.00
N LEU A 124 -6.63 -13.27 0.25
CA LEU A 124 -5.62 -12.40 -0.34
C LEU A 124 -6.21 -11.46 -1.40
N THR A 125 -7.15 -11.95 -2.22
CA THR A 125 -7.85 -11.12 -3.19
C THR A 125 -8.63 -10.00 -2.49
N THR A 126 -9.28 -10.31 -1.38
CA THR A 126 -9.98 -9.33 -0.55
C THR A 126 -9.02 -8.27 0.00
N LEU A 127 -7.86 -8.70 0.50
CA LEU A 127 -6.82 -7.79 0.99
C LEU A 127 -6.34 -6.84 -0.12
N MET A 128 -6.14 -7.35 -1.34
CA MET A 128 -5.74 -6.51 -2.47
C MET A 128 -6.78 -5.42 -2.77
N GLY A 129 -8.06 -5.77 -2.74
CA GLY A 129 -9.15 -4.81 -2.88
C GLY A 129 -9.16 -3.74 -1.78
N GLN A 130 -8.84 -4.13 -0.55
CA GLN A 130 -8.72 -3.21 0.58
C GLN A 130 -7.55 -2.24 0.39
N LEU A 131 -6.42 -2.72 -0.12
CA LEU A 131 -5.26 -1.87 -0.41
C LEU A 131 -5.55 -0.86 -1.52
N VAL A 132 -6.30 -1.24 -2.54
CA VAL A 132 -6.75 -0.30 -3.59
C VAL A 132 -7.59 0.83 -2.97
N ARG A 133 -8.52 0.49 -2.10
CA ARG A 133 -9.34 1.50 -1.39
C ARG A 133 -8.50 2.37 -0.46
N HIS A 134 -7.53 1.80 0.22
CA HIS A 134 -6.58 2.55 1.07
C HIS A 134 -5.83 3.60 0.26
N ARG A 135 -5.33 3.22 -0.91
CA ARG A 135 -4.63 4.15 -1.81
C ARG A 135 -5.55 5.28 -2.26
N GLN A 136 -6.80 4.99 -2.57
CA GLN A 136 -7.76 6.01 -2.96
C GLN A 136 -8.04 6.99 -1.82
N LYS A 137 -8.22 6.50 -0.61
CA LYS A 137 -8.39 7.34 0.58
C LYS A 137 -7.19 8.26 0.79
N GLY A 138 -5.98 7.77 0.57
CA GLY A 138 -4.76 8.57 0.64
C GLY A 138 -4.74 9.69 -0.39
N ALA A 139 -5.14 9.39 -1.63
CA ALA A 139 -5.25 10.40 -2.69
C ALA A 139 -6.29 11.47 -2.34
N ASP A 140 -7.44 11.06 -1.82
CA ASP A 140 -8.50 11.98 -1.38
C ASP A 140 -8.00 12.89 -0.26
N LEU A 141 -7.26 12.35 0.69
CA LEU A 141 -6.66 13.13 1.77
C LEU A 141 -5.71 14.20 1.22
N VAL A 142 -4.85 13.84 0.29
CA VAL A 142 -3.89 14.78 -0.32
C VAL A 142 -4.64 15.86 -1.09
N TRP A 143 -5.67 15.50 -1.83
CA TRP A 143 -6.52 16.47 -2.51
C TRP A 143 -7.12 17.48 -1.52
N GLU A 144 -7.73 17.00 -0.45
CA GLU A 144 -8.35 17.87 0.54
C GLU A 144 -7.36 18.74 1.31
N ALA A 145 -6.17 18.21 1.59
CA ALA A 145 -5.16 18.93 2.38
C ALA A 145 -4.36 19.94 1.55
N TYR A 146 -4.05 19.58 0.30
CA TYR A 146 -3.07 20.31 -0.51
C TYR A 146 -3.61 20.80 -1.85
N ASP A 147 -4.83 20.42 -2.22
CA ASP A 147 -5.40 20.69 -3.54
C ASP A 147 -4.50 20.14 -4.67
N VAL A 148 -3.91 18.97 -4.44
CA VAL A 148 -3.02 18.28 -5.39
C VAL A 148 -3.66 16.97 -5.82
N ASP A 149 -3.81 16.78 -7.12
CA ASP A 149 -4.31 15.55 -7.71
C ASP A 149 -3.16 14.56 -7.89
N LEU A 150 -3.27 13.40 -7.22
CA LEU A 150 -2.30 12.30 -7.37
C LEU A 150 -2.69 11.32 -8.48
N GLY A 151 -3.68 11.64 -9.31
CA GLY A 151 -4.17 10.73 -10.33
C GLY A 151 -4.95 9.58 -9.71
N GLY A 152 -6.16 9.86 -9.23
CA GLY A 152 -6.97 8.97 -8.38
C GLY A 152 -7.45 7.66 -8.99
N GLN A 153 -6.81 7.17 -10.01
CA GLN A 153 -7.08 5.84 -10.56
C GLN A 153 -6.29 4.81 -9.77
N GLY A 154 -7.00 4.08 -8.97
CA GLY A 154 -6.61 3.07 -8.01
C GLY A 154 -5.32 2.30 -8.10
#